data_12c39dec9eaf66f76a6131f8d855c6d8
#
_entry.id   12c39dec9eaf66f76a6131f8d855c6d8
#
_cell.length_a   1.000
_cell.length_b   1.000
_cell.length_c   1.000
_cell.angle_alpha   90.00
_cell.angle_beta   90.00
_cell.angle_gamma   90.00
#
_symmetry.space_group_name_H-M   'P 1'
#
loop_
_entity.id
_entity.type
_entity.pdbx_description
1 polymer ?
#
loop_
_entity_poly.entity_id
_entity_poly.type
_entity_poly.pdbx_seq_one_letter_code
_entity_poly.pdbx_strand_id
1 'polypeptide(L)'
;MVAVVGSPRSGGNTADLVAVAADELARRGLSCESIFLNEFSVRPCEGHEDCEDLAVCPLGDDACDLLERVYAADGLILASPVYYENVSAQMKAFIDRNCFNNTHEIWLKTRSVGLITVAESTGLDETIDALRRYVALSSKAALTPLAASGFAYRSGEALRNDALVRAVKDLAAAMAAELAERAG
;
A
#
# COMPACT_ATOMS: atom_id res chain seq x y z
N MET A 1 1.95 0.88 12.21
CA MET A 1 1.55 0.46 10.85
C MET A 1 1.85 1.56 9.84
N VAL A 2 1.93 1.23 8.56
CA VAL A 2 2.13 2.18 7.47
C VAL A 2 1.06 1.96 6.39
N ALA A 3 0.50 3.04 5.84
CA ALA A 3 -0.37 3.02 4.67
C ALA A 3 0.31 3.77 3.51
N VAL A 4 0.60 3.08 2.42
CA VAL A 4 1.15 3.67 1.18
C VAL A 4 0.00 4.03 0.25
N VAL A 5 -0.11 5.31 -0.07
CA VAL A 5 -1.21 5.87 -0.87
C VAL A 5 -0.70 6.29 -2.25
N GLY A 6 -1.06 5.52 -3.27
CA GLY A 6 -0.68 5.76 -4.66
C GLY A 6 -1.56 6.77 -5.40
N SER A 7 -2.51 7.42 -4.72
CA SER A 7 -3.34 8.43 -5.38
C SER A 7 -2.55 9.71 -5.67
N PRO A 8 -2.63 10.27 -6.90
CA PRO A 8 -2.06 11.59 -7.18
C PRO A 8 -2.83 12.74 -6.51
N ARG A 9 -3.98 12.45 -5.89
CA ARG A 9 -4.83 13.43 -5.21
C ARG A 9 -4.83 13.16 -3.72
N SER A 10 -4.29 14.08 -2.91
CA SER A 10 -4.29 13.98 -1.44
C SER A 10 -5.69 14.05 -0.81
N GLY A 11 -6.69 14.62 -1.51
CA GLY A 11 -8.11 14.67 -1.10
C GLY A 11 -9.01 13.86 -2.04
N GLY A 12 -8.56 12.70 -2.52
CA GLY A 12 -9.34 11.82 -3.39
C GLY A 12 -9.92 10.61 -2.66
N ASN A 13 -10.83 9.88 -3.31
CA ASN A 13 -11.53 8.73 -2.74
C ASN A 13 -10.60 7.70 -2.06
N THR A 14 -9.42 7.43 -2.64
CA THR A 14 -8.45 6.51 -2.06
C THR A 14 -7.90 7.02 -0.72
N ALA A 15 -7.55 8.32 -0.66
CA ALA A 15 -7.08 8.96 0.56
C ALA A 15 -8.16 8.98 1.64
N ASP A 16 -9.41 9.27 1.27
CA ASP A 16 -10.57 9.25 2.17
C ASP A 16 -10.76 7.87 2.82
N LEU A 17 -10.65 6.80 2.04
CA LEU A 17 -10.77 5.43 2.55
C LEU A 17 -9.59 5.02 3.44
N VAL A 18 -8.38 5.47 3.13
CA VAL A 18 -7.23 5.26 4.02
C VAL A 18 -7.41 5.97 5.35
N ALA A 19 -7.98 7.18 5.34
CA ALA A 19 -8.33 7.89 6.59
C ALA A 19 -9.36 7.11 7.42
N VAL A 20 -10.39 6.52 6.78
CA VAL A 20 -11.35 5.64 7.46
C VAL A 20 -10.66 4.43 8.10
N ALA A 21 -9.71 3.80 7.39
CA ALA A 21 -8.95 2.68 7.93
C ALA A 21 -8.07 3.10 9.12
N ALA A 22 -7.36 4.22 8.99
CA ALA A 22 -6.49 4.76 10.04
C ALA A 22 -7.27 5.12 11.31
N ASP A 23 -8.46 5.73 11.16
CA ASP A 23 -9.37 6.02 12.27
C ASP A 23 -9.84 4.75 12.99
N GLU A 24 -10.18 3.70 12.24
CA GLU A 24 -10.61 2.43 12.83
C GLU A 24 -9.45 1.72 13.55
N LEU A 25 -8.24 1.75 12.99
CA LEU A 25 -7.02 1.25 13.65
C LEU A 25 -6.72 2.03 14.94
N ALA A 26 -6.85 3.35 14.91
CA ALA A 26 -6.65 4.20 16.09
C ALA A 26 -7.64 3.87 17.23
N ARG A 27 -8.91 3.59 16.92
CA ARG A 27 -9.90 3.13 17.92
C ARG A 27 -9.50 1.80 18.57
N ARG A 28 -8.64 1.02 17.92
CA ARG A 28 -8.10 -0.26 18.41
C ARG A 28 -6.70 -0.14 19.02
N GLY A 29 -6.22 1.10 19.22
CA GLY A 29 -4.93 1.38 19.86
C GLY A 29 -3.72 1.23 18.94
N LEU A 30 -3.91 1.17 17.62
CA LEU A 30 -2.83 1.07 16.63
C LEU A 30 -2.63 2.41 15.91
N SER A 31 -1.38 2.87 15.85
CA SER A 31 -1.03 4.01 15.01
C SER A 31 -0.80 3.56 13.55
N CYS A 32 -1.29 4.35 12.60
CA CYS A 32 -1.07 4.15 11.18
C CYS A 32 -0.57 5.45 10.55
N GLU A 33 0.66 5.42 10.06
CA GLU A 33 1.25 6.51 9.30
C GLU A 33 0.80 6.41 7.83
N SER A 34 0.32 7.51 7.25
CA SER A 34 -0.05 7.56 5.83
C SER A 34 1.05 8.24 5.02
N ILE A 35 1.59 7.50 4.05
CA ILE A 35 2.60 7.95 3.09
C ILE A 35 1.90 8.22 1.76
N PHE A 36 1.75 9.48 1.39
CA PHE A 36 1.19 9.89 0.10
C PHE A 36 2.32 9.97 -0.92
N LEU A 37 2.41 9.02 -1.85
CA LEU A 37 3.51 8.95 -2.83
C LEU A 37 3.65 10.18 -3.71
N ASN A 38 2.59 10.96 -3.91
CA ASN A 38 2.63 12.23 -4.64
C ASN A 38 3.33 13.39 -3.88
N GLU A 39 3.62 13.22 -2.60
CA GLU A 39 4.34 14.20 -1.78
C GLU A 39 5.85 13.94 -1.75
N PHE A 40 6.31 12.86 -2.38
CA PHE A 40 7.69 12.41 -2.40
C PHE A 40 8.20 12.27 -3.83
N SER A 41 9.51 12.43 -4.00
CA SER A 41 10.19 12.15 -5.25
C SER A 41 10.50 10.66 -5.34
N VAL A 42 9.67 9.90 -6.03
CA VAL A 42 9.89 8.47 -6.29
C VAL A 42 10.03 8.27 -7.80
N ARG A 43 11.27 8.25 -8.28
CA ARG A 43 11.57 8.04 -9.70
C ARG A 43 11.36 6.57 -10.08
N PRO A 44 10.96 6.27 -11.32
CA PRO A 44 10.95 4.91 -11.84
C PRO A 44 12.33 4.26 -11.69
N CYS A 45 12.35 2.93 -11.49
CA CYS A 45 13.60 2.17 -11.47
C CYS A 45 14.28 2.25 -12.84
N GLU A 46 15.58 2.51 -12.85
CA GLU A 46 16.39 2.62 -14.08
C GLU A 46 17.05 1.28 -14.48
N GLY A 47 16.85 0.23 -13.67
CA GLY A 47 17.32 -1.13 -13.99
C GLY A 47 18.84 -1.26 -14.07
N HIS A 48 19.56 -0.77 -13.05
CA HIS A 48 21.03 -0.91 -13.01
C HIS A 48 21.44 -2.39 -13.02
N GLU A 49 22.34 -2.76 -13.92
CA GLU A 49 22.80 -4.15 -14.09
C GLU A 49 23.60 -4.64 -12.87
N ASP A 50 24.30 -3.75 -12.19
CA ASP A 50 25.14 -3.98 -11.01
C ASP A 50 24.41 -3.71 -9.69
N CYS A 51 23.08 -3.74 -9.67
CA CYS A 51 22.27 -3.38 -8.51
C CYS A 51 22.65 -4.18 -7.25
N GLU A 52 23.04 -5.44 -7.41
CA GLU A 52 23.46 -6.34 -6.32
C GLU A 52 24.77 -5.93 -5.64
N ASP A 53 25.64 -5.20 -6.35
CA ASP A 53 26.94 -4.73 -5.85
C ASP A 53 26.84 -3.35 -5.16
N LEU A 54 25.71 -2.67 -5.28
CA LEU A 54 25.50 -1.32 -4.76
C LEU A 54 25.06 -1.36 -3.28
N ALA A 55 25.72 -0.58 -2.44
CA ALA A 55 25.33 -0.44 -1.02
C ALA A 55 24.03 0.34 -0.84
N VAL A 56 23.67 1.20 -1.79
CA VAL A 56 22.45 2.03 -1.79
C VAL A 56 22.03 2.31 -3.23
N CYS A 57 20.73 2.44 -3.46
CA CYS A 57 20.22 2.79 -4.78
C CYS A 57 20.71 4.18 -5.21
N PRO A 58 21.38 4.32 -6.40
CA PRO A 58 22.06 5.55 -6.79
C PRO A 58 21.11 6.65 -7.29
N LEU A 59 19.81 6.42 -7.36
CA LEU A 59 18.86 7.42 -7.84
C LEU A 59 18.77 8.66 -6.95
N GLY A 60 19.12 8.56 -5.66
CA GLY A 60 19.23 9.71 -4.76
C GLY A 60 17.91 10.48 -4.57
N ASP A 61 16.80 9.74 -4.53
CA ASP A 61 15.45 10.24 -4.30
C ASP A 61 14.88 9.68 -2.97
N ASP A 62 13.60 9.98 -2.66
CA ASP A 62 12.97 9.61 -1.39
C ASP A 62 12.62 8.11 -1.28
N ALA A 63 12.78 7.32 -2.35
CA ALA A 63 12.30 5.95 -2.37
C ALA A 63 12.98 5.04 -1.34
N CYS A 64 14.29 5.21 -1.10
CA CYS A 64 15.02 4.38 -0.13
C CYS A 64 14.46 4.58 1.29
N ASP A 65 14.27 5.82 1.72
CA ASP A 65 13.74 6.15 3.05
C ASP A 65 12.30 5.65 3.22
N LEU A 66 11.47 5.77 2.16
CA LEU A 66 10.10 5.26 2.16
C LEU A 66 10.07 3.73 2.27
N LEU A 67 10.93 3.05 1.53
CA LEU A 67 11.04 1.59 1.57
C LEU A 67 11.51 1.11 2.95
N GLU A 68 12.48 1.77 3.58
CA GLU A 68 12.92 1.41 4.94
C GLU A 68 11.75 1.46 5.93
N ARG A 69 10.94 2.54 5.91
CA ARG A 69 9.76 2.70 6.77
C ARG A 69 8.71 1.61 6.50
N VAL A 70 8.44 1.30 5.24
CA VAL A 70 7.47 0.29 4.83
C VAL A 70 7.92 -1.11 5.24
N TYR A 71 9.20 -1.43 5.03
CA TYR A 71 9.74 -2.75 5.33
C TYR A 71 9.89 -3.02 6.84
N ALA A 72 10.01 -1.96 7.65
CA ALA A 72 10.07 -2.07 9.11
C ALA A 72 8.69 -2.16 9.79
N ALA A 73 7.60 -1.89 9.06
CA ALA A 73 6.26 -1.80 9.63
C ALA A 73 5.68 -3.18 9.99
N ASP A 74 5.02 -3.30 11.15
CA ASP A 74 4.30 -4.52 11.57
C ASP A 74 3.06 -4.80 10.72
N GLY A 75 2.41 -3.78 10.20
CA GLY A 75 1.26 -3.89 9.32
C GLY A 75 1.34 -2.88 8.17
N LEU A 76 0.89 -3.29 6.98
CA LEU A 76 0.99 -2.53 5.75
C LEU A 76 -0.38 -2.41 5.07
N ILE A 77 -0.78 -1.18 4.75
CA ILE A 77 -1.90 -0.92 3.84
C ILE A 77 -1.33 -0.40 2.52
N LEU A 78 -1.72 -1.02 1.40
CA LEU A 78 -1.43 -0.54 0.06
C LEU A 78 -2.73 -0.02 -0.56
N ALA A 79 -2.77 1.26 -0.88
CA ALA A 79 -3.97 1.91 -1.42
C ALA A 79 -3.68 2.56 -2.78
N SER A 80 -4.42 2.16 -3.81
CA SER A 80 -4.28 2.72 -5.15
C SER A 80 -5.64 2.98 -5.80
N PRO A 81 -5.83 4.11 -6.50
CA PRO A 81 -6.88 4.21 -7.47
C PRO A 81 -6.57 3.27 -8.64
N VAL A 82 -7.61 2.86 -9.35
CA VAL A 82 -7.47 2.09 -10.60
C VAL A 82 -7.23 3.05 -11.76
N TYR A 83 -6.09 2.91 -12.43
CA TYR A 83 -5.77 3.63 -13.66
C TYR A 83 -5.41 2.63 -14.76
N TYR A 84 -6.19 2.63 -15.86
CA TYR A 84 -6.02 1.67 -16.96
C TYR A 84 -5.94 0.22 -16.45
N GLU A 85 -6.92 -0.16 -15.63
CA GLU A 85 -7.05 -1.51 -15.05
C GLU A 85 -5.82 -1.97 -14.24
N ASN A 86 -5.09 -1.02 -13.67
CA ASN A 86 -3.89 -1.31 -12.87
C ASN A 86 -3.73 -0.26 -11.76
N VAL A 87 -2.67 -0.41 -10.97
CA VAL A 87 -2.25 0.60 -10.00
C VAL A 87 -1.88 1.91 -10.70
N SER A 88 -1.93 3.02 -9.96
CA SER A 88 -1.44 4.31 -10.44
C SER A 88 0.06 4.28 -10.80
N ALA A 89 0.52 5.22 -11.62
CA ALA A 89 1.93 5.37 -11.96
C ALA A 89 2.81 5.59 -10.71
N GLN A 90 2.33 6.34 -9.73
CA GLN A 90 3.02 6.56 -8.45
C GLN A 90 3.22 5.25 -7.68
N MET A 91 2.16 4.44 -7.55
CA MET A 91 2.24 3.13 -6.91
C MET A 91 3.14 2.19 -7.71
N LYS A 92 3.08 2.22 -9.05
CA LYS A 92 3.93 1.37 -9.88
C LYS A 92 5.41 1.74 -9.74
N ALA A 93 5.75 3.04 -9.75
CA ALA A 93 7.11 3.49 -9.50
C ALA A 93 7.62 3.01 -8.13
N PHE A 94 6.82 3.16 -7.08
CA PHE A 94 7.14 2.64 -5.74
C PHE A 94 7.37 1.11 -5.75
N ILE A 95 6.48 0.34 -6.39
CA ILE A 95 6.62 -1.12 -6.52
C ILE A 95 7.94 -1.49 -7.22
N ASP A 96 8.28 -0.84 -8.34
CA ASP A 96 9.48 -1.18 -9.12
C ASP A 96 10.78 -0.87 -8.36
N ARG A 97 10.75 0.12 -7.46
CA ARG A 97 11.92 0.46 -6.63
C ARG A 97 12.25 -0.61 -5.58
N ASN A 98 11.32 -1.53 -5.30
CA ASN A 98 11.59 -2.69 -4.45
C ASN A 98 12.54 -3.72 -5.09
N CYS A 99 12.90 -3.55 -6.37
CA CYS A 99 13.93 -4.37 -7.00
C CYS A 99 15.23 -4.36 -6.19
N PHE A 100 15.65 -3.19 -5.67
CA PHE A 100 16.82 -3.07 -4.80
C PHE A 100 16.72 -3.97 -3.56
N ASN A 101 15.62 -3.87 -2.82
CA ASN A 101 15.40 -4.67 -1.61
C ASN A 101 15.38 -6.17 -1.92
N ASN A 102 14.71 -6.56 -3.01
CA ASN A 102 14.64 -7.96 -3.42
C ASN A 102 16.01 -8.52 -3.79
N THR A 103 16.83 -7.77 -4.54
CA THR A 103 18.20 -8.15 -4.91
C THR A 103 19.10 -8.31 -3.67
N HIS A 104 18.89 -7.50 -2.64
CA HIS A 104 19.65 -7.56 -1.38
C HIS A 104 19.02 -8.47 -0.32
N GLU A 105 18.04 -9.29 -0.68
CA GLU A 105 17.31 -10.18 0.24
C GLU A 105 16.71 -9.46 1.46
N ILE A 106 16.32 -8.20 1.32
CA ILE A 106 15.61 -7.43 2.34
C ILE A 106 14.11 -7.70 2.17
N TRP A 107 13.46 -8.16 3.22
CA TRP A 107 12.08 -8.62 3.18
C TRP A 107 11.17 -7.82 4.10
N LEU A 108 9.90 -7.67 3.72
CA LEU A 108 8.87 -7.08 4.56
C LEU A 108 8.79 -7.81 5.90
N LYS A 109 8.82 -7.04 6.99
CA LYS A 109 8.60 -7.54 8.37
C LYS A 109 7.12 -7.58 8.73
N THR A 110 6.26 -7.09 7.86
CA THR A 110 4.83 -6.98 8.10
C THR A 110 4.18 -8.34 8.38
N ARG A 111 3.21 -8.34 9.27
CA ARG A 111 2.46 -9.53 9.71
C ARG A 111 1.00 -9.51 9.26
N SER A 112 0.51 -8.34 8.82
CA SER A 112 -0.83 -8.15 8.30
C SER A 112 -0.82 -7.13 7.16
N VAL A 113 -1.53 -7.42 6.06
CA VAL A 113 -1.59 -6.57 4.88
C VAL A 113 -3.03 -6.30 4.48
N GLY A 114 -3.36 -5.03 4.30
CA GLY A 114 -4.62 -4.56 3.73
C GLY A 114 -4.41 -3.93 2.34
N LEU A 115 -5.34 -4.20 1.43
CA LEU A 115 -5.37 -3.62 0.10
C LEU A 115 -6.66 -2.80 -0.05
N ILE A 116 -6.53 -1.53 -0.47
CA ILE A 116 -7.67 -0.64 -0.70
C ILE A 116 -7.61 -0.15 -2.14
N THR A 117 -8.63 -0.46 -2.94
CA THR A 117 -8.70 0.00 -4.34
C THR A 117 -10.02 0.67 -4.65
N VAL A 118 -9.95 1.73 -5.45
CA VAL A 118 -11.13 2.48 -5.91
C VAL A 118 -11.04 2.66 -7.42
N ALA A 119 -12.08 2.27 -8.12
CA ALA A 119 -12.22 2.43 -9.56
C ALA A 119 -13.41 3.34 -9.91
N GLU A 120 -13.37 3.89 -11.11
CA GLU A 120 -14.55 4.54 -11.70
C GLU A 120 -15.58 3.48 -12.18
N SER A 121 -15.12 2.43 -12.86
CA SER A 121 -16.01 1.44 -13.50
C SER A 121 -15.46 0.02 -13.58
N THR A 122 -14.15 -0.17 -13.79
CA THR A 122 -13.51 -1.48 -14.03
C THR A 122 -12.14 -1.57 -13.38
N GLY A 123 -11.50 -2.74 -13.42
CA GLY A 123 -10.09 -2.95 -13.08
C GLY A 123 -9.80 -3.10 -11.59
N LEU A 124 -10.81 -3.34 -10.75
CA LEU A 124 -10.60 -3.56 -9.31
C LEU A 124 -9.79 -4.83 -9.04
N ASP A 125 -10.15 -5.94 -9.67
CA ASP A 125 -9.52 -7.24 -9.44
C ASP A 125 -8.08 -7.25 -9.96
N GLU A 126 -7.83 -6.68 -11.14
CA GLU A 126 -6.51 -6.57 -11.75
C GLU A 126 -5.58 -5.73 -10.88
N THR A 127 -6.09 -4.64 -10.32
CA THR A 127 -5.32 -3.76 -9.41
C THR A 127 -5.01 -4.47 -8.09
N ILE A 128 -6.00 -5.17 -7.50
CA ILE A 128 -5.78 -5.98 -6.29
C ILE A 128 -4.76 -7.08 -6.55
N ASP A 129 -4.83 -7.76 -7.70
CA ASP A 129 -3.88 -8.82 -8.05
C ASP A 129 -2.46 -8.28 -8.27
N ALA A 130 -2.31 -7.09 -8.84
CA ALA A 130 -1.01 -6.43 -8.94
C ALA A 130 -0.40 -6.16 -7.55
N LEU A 131 -1.20 -5.66 -6.60
CA LEU A 131 -0.76 -5.41 -5.22
C LEU A 131 -0.47 -6.73 -4.47
N ARG A 132 -1.27 -7.78 -4.66
CA ARG A 132 -1.01 -9.11 -4.08
C ARG A 132 0.31 -9.69 -4.55
N ARG A 133 0.61 -9.57 -5.86
CA ARG A 133 1.90 -10.03 -6.42
C ARG A 133 3.08 -9.28 -5.82
N TYR A 134 2.96 -7.96 -5.64
CA TYR A 134 3.98 -7.19 -4.94
C TYR A 134 4.24 -7.74 -3.54
N VAL A 135 3.20 -7.96 -2.74
CA VAL A 135 3.34 -8.51 -1.37
C VAL A 135 3.99 -9.90 -1.41
N ALA A 136 3.54 -10.77 -2.30
CA ALA A 136 4.08 -12.13 -2.44
C ALA A 136 5.57 -12.16 -2.83
N LEU A 137 6.01 -11.20 -3.64
CA LEU A 137 7.42 -11.08 -4.06
C LEU A 137 8.29 -10.38 -3.02
N SER A 138 7.71 -9.60 -2.13
CA SER A 138 8.44 -8.79 -1.13
C SER A 138 8.46 -9.41 0.28
N SER A 139 7.80 -10.56 0.49
CA SER A 139 7.72 -11.23 1.80
C SER A 139 8.16 -12.68 1.72
N LYS A 140 8.95 -13.13 2.71
CA LYS A 140 9.22 -14.58 2.92
C LYS A 140 8.05 -15.31 3.60
N ALA A 141 7.21 -14.57 4.32
CA ALA A 141 6.03 -15.16 4.96
C ALA A 141 4.90 -15.33 3.95
N ALA A 142 4.16 -16.42 4.07
CA ALA A 142 2.91 -16.60 3.31
C ALA A 142 1.84 -15.66 3.90
N LEU A 143 1.74 -14.45 3.35
CA LEU A 143 0.73 -13.47 3.73
C LEU A 143 -0.51 -13.62 2.83
N THR A 144 -1.68 -13.52 3.43
CA THR A 144 -2.95 -13.43 2.70
C THR A 144 -3.52 -12.03 2.86
N PRO A 145 -3.25 -11.10 1.91
CA PRO A 145 -3.73 -9.75 2.04
C PRO A 145 -5.26 -9.66 2.08
N LEU A 146 -5.79 -8.93 3.06
CA LEU A 146 -7.19 -8.53 3.14
C LEU A 146 -7.46 -7.46 2.09
N ALA A 147 -8.65 -7.42 1.51
CA ALA A 147 -8.97 -6.45 0.47
C ALA A 147 -10.32 -5.77 0.70
N ALA A 148 -10.37 -4.47 0.47
CA ALA A 148 -11.58 -3.67 0.36
C ALA A 148 -11.53 -2.86 -0.94
N SER A 149 -12.55 -2.99 -1.78
CA SER A 149 -12.58 -2.33 -3.08
C SER A 149 -13.99 -1.88 -3.44
N GLY A 150 -14.09 -0.86 -4.29
CA GLY A 150 -15.40 -0.40 -4.75
C GLY A 150 -15.30 0.71 -5.79
N PHE A 151 -16.46 1.12 -6.25
CA PHE A 151 -16.58 2.13 -7.30
C PHE A 151 -16.92 3.49 -6.71
N ALA A 152 -16.22 4.52 -7.19
CA ALA A 152 -16.49 5.92 -6.91
C ALA A 152 -15.89 6.79 -8.03
N TYR A 153 -16.69 7.66 -8.64
CA TYR A 153 -16.28 8.49 -9.76
C TYR A 153 -15.76 9.85 -9.28
N ARG A 154 -16.57 10.59 -8.52
CA ARG A 154 -16.23 11.93 -8.04
C ARG A 154 -15.56 11.88 -6.68
N SER A 155 -14.70 12.86 -6.38
CA SER A 155 -14.11 13.01 -5.05
C SER A 155 -15.20 13.04 -3.96
N GLY A 156 -14.98 12.31 -2.87
CA GLY A 156 -15.89 12.15 -1.74
C GLY A 156 -17.06 11.18 -1.97
N GLU A 157 -17.17 10.55 -3.13
CA GLU A 157 -18.22 9.54 -3.37
C GLU A 157 -17.95 8.24 -2.60
N ALA A 158 -16.70 7.88 -2.41
CA ALA A 158 -16.36 6.68 -1.65
C ALA A 158 -16.88 6.75 -0.21
N LEU A 159 -16.86 7.92 0.43
CA LEU A 159 -17.40 8.12 1.78
C LEU A 159 -18.93 8.03 1.85
N ARG A 160 -19.64 8.20 0.73
CA ARG A 160 -21.09 8.05 0.63
C ARG A 160 -21.54 6.63 0.29
N ASN A 161 -20.58 5.77 -0.01
CA ASN A 161 -20.81 4.33 -0.23
C ASN A 161 -20.67 3.59 1.11
N ASP A 162 -21.78 3.45 1.84
CA ASP A 162 -21.80 2.81 3.16
C ASP A 162 -21.24 1.40 3.17
N ALA A 163 -21.45 0.63 2.09
CA ALA A 163 -20.93 -0.72 1.96
C ALA A 163 -19.40 -0.72 1.86
N LEU A 164 -18.84 0.19 1.05
CA LEU A 164 -17.39 0.33 0.89
C LEU A 164 -16.73 0.84 2.18
N VAL A 165 -17.31 1.86 2.83
CA VAL A 165 -16.83 2.37 4.12
C VAL A 165 -16.83 1.26 5.18
N ARG A 166 -17.87 0.43 5.21
CA ARG A 166 -17.94 -0.72 6.12
C ARG A 166 -16.86 -1.75 5.80
N ALA A 167 -16.69 -2.12 4.54
CA ALA A 167 -15.65 -3.05 4.11
C ALA A 167 -14.23 -2.60 4.52
N VAL A 168 -13.94 -1.29 4.42
CA VAL A 168 -12.65 -0.71 4.85
C VAL A 168 -12.49 -0.78 6.38
N LYS A 169 -13.56 -0.52 7.15
CA LYS A 169 -13.52 -0.66 8.62
C LYS A 169 -13.33 -2.11 9.04
N ASP A 170 -14.03 -3.04 8.38
CA ASP A 170 -13.90 -4.48 8.65
C ASP A 170 -12.48 -4.98 8.32
N LEU A 171 -11.89 -4.51 7.21
CA LEU A 171 -10.49 -4.76 6.86
C LEU A 171 -9.55 -4.27 7.97
N ALA A 172 -9.69 -3.03 8.41
CA ALA A 172 -8.84 -2.46 9.45
C ALA A 172 -9.00 -3.20 10.79
N ALA A 173 -10.23 -3.61 11.12
CA ALA A 173 -10.53 -4.42 12.31
C ALA A 173 -9.86 -5.80 12.25
N ALA A 174 -9.91 -6.47 11.11
CA ALA A 174 -9.28 -7.77 10.89
C ALA A 174 -7.75 -7.66 10.97
N MET A 175 -7.15 -6.62 10.35
CA MET A 175 -5.71 -6.35 10.47
C MET A 175 -5.27 -6.18 11.92
N ALA A 176 -6.06 -5.44 12.72
CA ALA A 176 -5.75 -5.25 14.14
C ALA A 176 -5.81 -6.57 14.92
N ALA A 177 -6.77 -7.44 14.63
CA ALA A 177 -6.87 -8.76 15.24
C ALA A 177 -5.66 -9.65 14.88
N GLU A 178 -5.29 -9.73 13.60
CA GLU A 178 -4.11 -10.48 13.15
C GLU A 178 -2.81 -10.03 13.84
N LEU A 179 -2.65 -8.71 14.04
CA LEU A 179 -1.48 -8.16 14.71
C LEU A 179 -1.45 -8.48 16.21
N ALA A 180 -2.60 -8.51 16.87
CA ALA A 180 -2.71 -8.88 18.28
C ALA A 180 -2.42 -10.37 18.51
N GLU A 181 -2.94 -11.27 17.66
CA GLU A 181 -2.72 -12.71 17.77
C GLU A 181 -1.25 -13.12 17.59
N ARG A 182 -0.51 -12.39 16.75
CA ARG A 182 0.91 -12.68 16.46
C ARG A 182 1.90 -11.96 17.39
N ALA A 183 1.41 -11.19 18.36
CA ALA A 183 2.21 -10.52 19.39
C ALA A 183 2.37 -11.38 20.66
N GLY A 184 1.57 -12.43 20.83
CA GLY A 184 1.64 -13.40 21.93
C GLY A 184 2.35 -14.67 21.54
#